data_91f6ae7d8b0610e7f9d9f583457ef567
#
_entry.id   91f6ae7d8b0610e7f9d9f583457ef567
#
_cell.length_a   1.000
_cell.length_b   1.000
_cell.length_c   1.000
_cell.angle_alpha   90.00
_cell.angle_beta   90.00
_cell.angle_gamma   90.00
#
_symmetry.space_group_name_H-M   'P 1'
#
loop_
_entity.id
_entity.type
_entity.pdbx_description
1 polymer ?
#
loop_
_entity_poly.entity_id
_entity_poly.type
_entity_poly.pdbx_seq_one_letter_code
_entity_poly.pdbx_strand_id
1 'polypeptide(L)'
;MAKRRKGKGRKILWVVLAVVIVAVAGYFSFPYLKKYYNRFFGNGQNEEVTTVVPMKTYREMYPQYNLFGIDVSEYQGDIDWATLIDKNKIDFAFVRATAGSDTKDSNFAENWRQLKRYNVPRGAYHYYRPNENSTEQADLFIRTVRLEKGDFVPVLDIEKYSKVQSITSLKNGLLNWLTIVEEHYGVVPIIYTYSNFYEKVITDDKRFKKYPIWIAHYSEKENPKKLPAEWVFWQFCEDGRLEGIVTNVDIDICCSAEKFRTLRK
;
A
#
# COMPACT_ATOMS: atom_id res chain seq x y z
N MET A 1 -3.31 3.61 -74.85
CA MET A 1 -2.98 4.39 -73.64
C MET A 1 -3.81 3.90 -72.44
N ALA A 2 -3.24 3.09 -71.59
CA ALA A 2 -3.95 2.53 -70.41
C ALA A 2 -3.48 3.32 -69.15
N LYS A 3 -4.41 4.08 -68.54
CA LYS A 3 -4.16 4.92 -67.37
C LYS A 3 -4.22 4.08 -66.08
N ARG A 4 -3.12 3.96 -65.39
CA ARG A 4 -2.87 3.22 -64.14
C ARG A 4 -3.81 3.69 -62.99
N ARG A 5 -4.77 2.80 -62.54
CA ARG A 5 -5.55 2.93 -61.31
C ARG A 5 -4.86 2.26 -60.13
N LYS A 6 -3.70 2.78 -59.67
CA LYS A 6 -2.93 2.19 -58.56
C LYS A 6 -3.02 2.95 -57.22
N GLY A 7 -3.84 3.99 -57.12
CA GLY A 7 -3.86 4.85 -55.91
C GLY A 7 -4.96 4.56 -54.85
N LYS A 8 -6.07 3.98 -55.23
CA LYS A 8 -7.23 3.80 -54.33
C LYS A 8 -7.05 2.63 -53.35
N GLY A 9 -6.47 1.50 -53.78
CA GLY A 9 -6.29 0.32 -52.94
C GLY A 9 -5.34 0.52 -51.76
N ARG A 10 -4.25 1.29 -51.97
CA ARG A 10 -3.31 1.62 -50.90
C ARG A 10 -3.92 2.52 -49.82
N LYS A 11 -4.75 3.48 -50.15
CA LYS A 11 -5.44 4.34 -49.19
C LYS A 11 -6.44 3.56 -48.35
N ILE A 12 -7.20 2.65 -48.98
CA ILE A 12 -8.13 1.77 -48.27
C ILE A 12 -7.40 0.85 -47.30
N LEU A 13 -6.27 0.28 -47.72
CA LEU A 13 -5.44 -0.59 -46.83
C LEU A 13 -4.94 0.16 -45.58
N TRP A 14 -4.48 1.40 -45.72
CA TRP A 14 -4.03 2.22 -44.59
C TRP A 14 -5.16 2.63 -43.65
N VAL A 15 -6.38 2.89 -44.19
CA VAL A 15 -7.56 3.17 -43.36
C VAL A 15 -7.97 1.92 -42.58
N VAL A 16 -7.99 0.75 -43.20
CA VAL A 16 -8.30 -0.50 -42.52
C VAL A 16 -7.27 -0.82 -41.45
N LEU A 17 -5.98 -0.62 -41.74
CA LEU A 17 -4.90 -0.83 -40.75
C LEU A 17 -5.04 0.12 -39.56
N ALA A 18 -5.35 1.38 -39.80
CA ALA A 18 -5.59 2.36 -38.74
C ALA A 18 -6.79 1.99 -37.86
N VAL A 19 -7.89 1.55 -38.45
CA VAL A 19 -9.08 1.10 -37.72
C VAL A 19 -8.77 -0.14 -36.87
N VAL A 20 -8.01 -1.10 -37.40
CA VAL A 20 -7.59 -2.29 -36.66
C VAL A 20 -6.68 -1.92 -35.49
N ILE A 21 -5.71 -1.01 -35.69
CA ILE A 21 -4.84 -0.54 -34.59
C ILE A 21 -5.63 0.16 -33.48
N VAL A 22 -6.60 0.99 -33.84
CA VAL A 22 -7.48 1.67 -32.87
C VAL A 22 -8.37 0.67 -32.14
N ALA A 23 -8.90 -0.33 -32.85
CA ALA A 23 -9.72 -1.40 -32.22
C ALA A 23 -8.89 -2.25 -31.26
N VAL A 24 -7.68 -2.63 -31.64
CA VAL A 24 -6.75 -3.41 -30.79
C VAL A 24 -6.30 -2.57 -29.58
N ALA A 25 -5.92 -1.31 -29.78
CA ALA A 25 -5.60 -0.41 -28.68
C ALA A 25 -6.80 -0.20 -27.74
N GLY A 26 -8.01 -0.04 -28.29
CA GLY A 26 -9.26 0.05 -27.54
C GLY A 26 -9.54 -1.23 -26.74
N TYR A 27 -9.33 -2.39 -27.32
CA TYR A 27 -9.51 -3.69 -26.66
C TYR A 27 -8.56 -3.85 -25.45
N PHE A 28 -7.29 -3.52 -25.59
CA PHE A 28 -6.32 -3.61 -24.49
C PHE A 28 -6.47 -2.48 -23.46
N SER A 29 -6.95 -1.30 -23.83
CA SER A 29 -7.20 -0.20 -22.90
C SER A 29 -8.58 -0.27 -22.24
N PHE A 30 -9.54 -1.01 -22.80
CA PHE A 30 -10.92 -1.10 -22.30
C PHE A 30 -11.01 -1.59 -20.84
N PRO A 31 -10.25 -2.62 -20.39
CA PRO A 31 -10.27 -3.02 -18.98
C PRO A 31 -9.78 -1.91 -18.05
N TYR A 32 -8.73 -1.18 -18.47
CA TYR A 32 -8.17 -0.06 -17.68
C TYR A 32 -9.11 1.15 -17.68
N LEU A 33 -9.71 1.47 -18.83
CA LEU A 33 -10.71 2.55 -18.96
C LEU A 33 -12.00 2.21 -18.20
N LYS A 34 -12.46 0.95 -18.25
CA LYS A 34 -13.60 0.48 -17.48
C LYS A 34 -13.33 0.55 -15.97
N LYS A 35 -12.14 0.12 -15.54
CA LYS A 35 -11.69 0.24 -14.13
C LYS A 35 -11.62 1.70 -13.69
N TYR A 36 -11.10 2.58 -14.55
CA TYR A 36 -11.00 4.02 -14.30
C TYR A 36 -12.38 4.70 -14.29
N TYR A 37 -13.25 4.39 -15.28
CA TYR A 37 -14.62 4.91 -15.38
C TYR A 37 -15.46 4.50 -14.18
N ASN A 38 -15.44 3.21 -13.80
CA ASN A 38 -16.17 2.71 -12.63
C ASN A 38 -15.68 3.36 -11.32
N ARG A 39 -14.40 3.72 -11.25
CA ARG A 39 -13.81 4.38 -10.09
C ARG A 39 -14.25 5.84 -9.94
N PHE A 40 -14.52 6.56 -11.03
CA PHE A 40 -14.80 8.00 -10.99
C PHE A 40 -16.23 8.38 -11.40
N PHE A 41 -16.94 7.54 -12.16
CA PHE A 41 -18.25 7.86 -12.75
C PHE A 41 -19.28 6.77 -12.59
N GLY A 42 -18.98 5.66 -11.95
CA GLY A 42 -19.91 4.57 -11.70
C GLY A 42 -21.00 5.01 -10.72
N ASN A 43 -22.01 5.69 -11.23
CA ASN A 43 -23.27 5.84 -10.50
C ASN A 43 -23.91 4.46 -10.37
N GLY A 44 -24.13 4.08 -9.11
CA GLY A 44 -24.64 2.80 -8.70
C GLY A 44 -25.84 2.32 -9.49
N GLN A 45 -25.66 1.16 -10.09
CA GLN A 45 -26.67 0.12 -10.33
C GLN A 45 -25.95 -1.14 -10.86
N ASN A 46 -25.08 -1.69 -10.07
CA ASN A 46 -24.72 -3.10 -9.92
C ASN A 46 -23.80 -3.12 -8.71
N GLU A 47 -24.38 -3.03 -7.52
CA GLU A 47 -23.72 -3.53 -6.34
C GLU A 47 -23.52 -5.03 -6.58
N GLU A 48 -22.34 -5.44 -7.04
CA GLU A 48 -21.83 -6.70 -6.53
C GLU A 48 -21.95 -6.57 -5.02
N VAL A 49 -22.85 -7.33 -4.44
CA VAL A 49 -22.96 -7.48 -2.99
C VAL A 49 -21.64 -8.13 -2.57
N THR A 50 -20.62 -7.28 -2.40
CA THR A 50 -19.33 -7.72 -1.92
C THR A 50 -19.54 -8.11 -0.47
N THR A 51 -19.59 -9.42 -0.27
CA THR A 51 -19.87 -10.02 1.03
C THR A 51 -18.82 -9.53 2.03
N VAL A 52 -19.28 -8.87 3.09
CA VAL A 52 -18.43 -8.53 4.22
C VAL A 52 -17.85 -9.82 4.79
N VAL A 53 -16.54 -9.88 4.94
CA VAL A 53 -15.83 -10.99 5.58
C VAL A 53 -15.40 -10.54 6.98
N PRO A 54 -16.04 -11.05 8.04
CA PRO A 54 -15.68 -10.64 9.40
C PRO A 54 -14.20 -10.96 9.72
N MET A 55 -13.53 -10.13 10.49
CA MET A 55 -12.15 -10.38 10.95
C MET A 55 -11.97 -11.75 11.60
N LYS A 56 -13.03 -12.28 12.22
CA LYS A 56 -13.03 -13.64 12.78
C LYS A 56 -12.64 -14.70 11.74
N THR A 57 -13.13 -14.58 10.51
CA THR A 57 -12.80 -15.51 9.40
C THR A 57 -11.32 -15.48 9.09
N TYR A 58 -10.69 -14.29 9.01
CA TYR A 58 -9.25 -14.16 8.82
C TYR A 58 -8.44 -14.78 9.97
N ARG A 59 -8.92 -14.64 11.22
CA ARG A 59 -8.31 -15.29 12.38
C ARG A 59 -8.39 -16.81 12.31
N GLU A 60 -9.50 -17.34 11.80
CA GLU A 60 -9.69 -18.79 11.60
C GLU A 60 -8.81 -19.35 10.46
N MET A 61 -8.49 -18.54 9.45
CA MET A 61 -7.55 -18.92 8.38
C MET A 61 -6.10 -19.04 8.87
N TYR A 62 -5.73 -18.25 9.89
CA TYR A 62 -4.36 -18.20 10.43
C TYR A 62 -4.34 -18.34 11.95
N PRO A 63 -4.78 -19.50 12.50
CA PRO A 63 -4.99 -19.69 13.94
C PRO A 63 -3.70 -19.64 14.77
N GLN A 64 -2.53 -19.72 14.13
CA GLN A 64 -1.22 -19.58 14.79
C GLN A 64 -0.89 -18.13 15.17
N TYR A 65 -1.63 -17.14 14.65
CA TYR A 65 -1.43 -15.74 14.98
C TYR A 65 -2.61 -15.17 15.76
N ASN A 66 -2.33 -14.24 16.66
CA ASN A 66 -3.34 -13.69 17.56
C ASN A 66 -3.59 -12.19 17.37
N LEU A 67 -2.75 -11.50 16.57
CA LEU A 67 -2.79 -10.06 16.42
C LEU A 67 -3.04 -9.71 14.96
N PHE A 68 -4.25 -9.20 14.69
CA PHE A 68 -4.73 -8.84 13.37
C PHE A 68 -5.08 -7.36 13.33
N GLY A 69 -4.67 -6.70 12.27
CA GLY A 69 -4.91 -5.30 12.06
C GLY A 69 -5.27 -4.99 10.62
N ILE A 70 -5.27 -3.71 10.34
CA ILE A 70 -5.53 -3.16 9.02
C ILE A 70 -4.56 -2.03 8.73
N ASP A 71 -4.37 -1.72 7.46
CA ASP A 71 -3.83 -0.43 7.09
C ASP A 71 -4.79 0.34 6.17
N VAL A 72 -4.79 1.66 6.35
CA VAL A 72 -5.75 2.55 5.71
C VAL A 72 -5.09 3.86 5.26
N SER A 73 -5.74 4.49 4.28
CA SER A 73 -5.39 5.81 3.76
C SER A 73 -6.66 6.57 3.38
N GLU A 74 -6.53 7.72 2.72
CA GLU A 74 -7.65 8.44 2.13
C GLU A 74 -8.46 7.60 1.13
N TYR A 75 -7.89 6.51 0.60
CA TYR A 75 -8.59 5.64 -0.35
C TYR A 75 -9.73 4.83 0.28
N GLN A 76 -9.73 4.65 1.59
CA GLN A 76 -10.84 4.01 2.31
C GLN A 76 -12.01 4.98 2.54
N GLY A 77 -11.83 6.28 2.25
CA GLY A 77 -12.84 7.30 2.46
C GLY A 77 -13.16 7.52 3.95
N ASP A 78 -14.40 7.84 4.25
CA ASP A 78 -14.87 7.98 5.62
C ASP A 78 -15.09 6.60 6.24
N ILE A 79 -14.43 6.34 7.38
CA ILE A 79 -14.50 5.07 8.11
C ILE A 79 -15.40 5.24 9.32
N ASP A 80 -16.41 4.39 9.46
CA ASP A 80 -17.16 4.24 10.72
C ASP A 80 -16.34 3.42 11.72
N TRP A 81 -15.43 4.11 12.41
CA TRP A 81 -14.53 3.50 13.39
C TRP A 81 -15.26 2.82 14.54
N ALA A 82 -16.44 3.33 14.94
CA ALA A 82 -17.24 2.71 15.98
C ALA A 82 -17.69 1.30 15.57
N THR A 83 -18.31 1.21 14.39
CA THR A 83 -18.75 -0.08 13.82
C THR A 83 -17.56 -0.98 13.50
N LEU A 84 -16.51 -0.45 12.87
CA LEU A 84 -15.32 -1.22 12.51
C LEU A 84 -14.72 -1.92 13.74
N ILE A 85 -14.51 -1.20 14.83
CA ILE A 85 -13.88 -1.74 16.06
C ILE A 85 -14.84 -2.67 16.79
N ASP A 86 -16.12 -2.33 16.90
CA ASP A 86 -17.10 -3.19 17.58
C ASP A 86 -17.27 -4.53 16.88
N LYS A 87 -17.42 -4.54 15.56
CA LYS A 87 -17.71 -5.74 14.78
C LYS A 87 -16.48 -6.59 14.49
N ASN A 88 -15.33 -5.96 14.22
CA ASN A 88 -14.17 -6.71 13.73
C ASN A 88 -13.10 -6.96 14.80
N LYS A 89 -13.13 -6.23 15.93
CA LYS A 89 -12.15 -6.41 17.03
C LYS A 89 -10.70 -6.41 16.52
N ILE A 90 -10.33 -5.39 15.71
CA ILE A 90 -8.96 -5.23 15.24
C ILE A 90 -8.02 -4.94 16.42
N ASP A 91 -6.80 -5.49 16.38
CA ASP A 91 -5.80 -5.30 17.43
C ASP A 91 -4.92 -4.08 17.19
N PHE A 92 -4.80 -3.62 15.93
CA PHE A 92 -4.01 -2.44 15.54
C PHE A 92 -4.43 -1.89 14.19
N ALA A 93 -3.99 -0.67 13.90
CA ALA A 93 -4.10 -0.10 12.56
C ALA A 93 -2.90 0.76 12.20
N PHE A 94 -2.48 0.71 10.94
CA PHE A 94 -1.56 1.67 10.35
C PHE A 94 -2.31 2.66 9.46
N VAL A 95 -1.88 3.92 9.48
CA VAL A 95 -2.54 5.00 8.72
C VAL A 95 -1.51 5.73 7.88
N ARG A 96 -1.79 5.90 6.57
CA ARG A 96 -0.95 6.75 5.74
C ARG A 96 -0.98 8.18 6.25
N ALA A 97 0.20 8.72 6.55
CA ALA A 97 0.31 10.11 6.95
C ALA A 97 0.67 11.02 5.76
N THR A 98 1.60 10.56 4.94
CA THR A 98 2.16 11.35 3.83
C THR A 98 2.55 10.47 2.66
N ALA A 99 2.66 11.09 1.47
CA ALA A 99 3.18 10.46 0.28
C ALA A 99 4.07 11.46 -0.50
N GLY A 100 5.28 11.04 -0.88
CA GLY A 100 6.22 11.92 -1.54
C GLY A 100 6.59 13.14 -0.69
N SER A 101 7.11 14.17 -1.35
CA SER A 101 7.60 15.39 -0.69
C SER A 101 6.51 16.44 -0.44
N ASP A 102 5.29 16.25 -0.95
CA ASP A 102 4.26 17.28 -1.02
C ASP A 102 2.86 16.86 -0.53
N THR A 103 2.57 15.57 -0.45
CA THR A 103 1.21 15.09 -0.19
C THR A 103 1.02 14.68 1.27
N LYS A 104 0.08 15.31 1.96
CA LYS A 104 -0.48 14.83 3.22
C LYS A 104 -1.76 14.06 2.92
N ASP A 105 -1.93 12.91 3.55
CA ASP A 105 -3.16 12.15 3.43
C ASP A 105 -4.33 12.92 4.05
N SER A 106 -5.40 13.10 3.29
CA SER A 106 -6.54 13.96 3.69
C SER A 106 -7.29 13.42 4.90
N ASN A 107 -7.26 12.10 5.13
CA ASN A 107 -7.97 11.45 6.22
C ASN A 107 -7.06 11.10 7.42
N PHE A 108 -5.74 11.38 7.31
CA PHE A 108 -4.79 11.04 8.37
C PHE A 108 -5.19 11.57 9.74
N ALA A 109 -5.46 12.86 9.83
CA ALA A 109 -5.75 13.51 11.12
C ALA A 109 -6.98 12.90 11.80
N GLU A 110 -8.03 12.62 11.03
CA GLU A 110 -9.25 12.00 11.54
C GLU A 110 -9.03 10.55 11.95
N ASN A 111 -8.45 9.74 11.07
CA ASN A 111 -8.15 8.33 11.36
C ASN A 111 -7.23 8.21 12.60
N TRP A 112 -6.20 9.05 12.67
CA TRP A 112 -5.27 9.09 13.80
C TRP A 112 -5.95 9.43 15.12
N ARG A 113 -6.86 10.40 15.11
CA ARG A 113 -7.66 10.80 16.26
C ARG A 113 -8.63 9.72 16.72
N GLN A 114 -9.32 9.06 15.78
CA GLN A 114 -10.29 8.02 16.08
C GLN A 114 -9.62 6.78 16.69
N LEU A 115 -8.50 6.32 16.14
CA LEU A 115 -7.74 5.20 16.72
C LEU A 115 -7.34 5.48 18.16
N LYS A 116 -6.89 6.71 18.47
CA LYS A 116 -6.62 7.12 19.84
C LYS A 116 -7.87 7.08 20.73
N ARG A 117 -8.99 7.61 20.23
CA ARG A 117 -10.27 7.64 20.95
C ARG A 117 -10.74 6.24 21.36
N TYR A 118 -10.55 5.28 20.49
CA TYR A 118 -10.95 3.89 20.73
C TYR A 118 -9.84 3.02 21.36
N ASN A 119 -8.70 3.63 21.74
CA ASN A 119 -7.55 2.92 22.31
C ASN A 119 -7.01 1.78 21.43
N VAL A 120 -7.12 1.91 20.10
CA VAL A 120 -6.51 0.99 19.15
C VAL A 120 -5.04 1.39 18.97
N PRO A 121 -4.08 0.49 19.20
CA PRO A 121 -2.68 0.69 18.86
C PRO A 121 -2.53 1.10 17.40
N ARG A 122 -1.86 2.23 17.15
CA ARG A 122 -1.79 2.86 15.84
C ARG A 122 -0.37 3.12 15.39
N GLY A 123 -0.13 3.06 14.11
CA GLY A 123 1.12 3.44 13.46
C GLY A 123 0.88 4.37 12.27
N ALA A 124 1.89 5.16 11.92
CA ALA A 124 1.84 6.04 10.77
C ALA A 124 2.84 5.59 9.70
N TYR A 125 2.42 5.59 8.43
CA TYR A 125 3.32 5.27 7.34
C TYR A 125 3.47 6.41 6.33
N HIS A 126 4.61 6.42 5.66
CA HIS A 126 4.96 7.31 4.57
C HIS A 126 5.10 6.53 3.27
N TYR A 127 4.29 6.84 2.26
CA TYR A 127 4.44 6.29 0.92
C TYR A 127 5.57 6.98 0.17
N TYR A 128 6.69 6.26 -0.02
CA TYR A 128 7.89 6.80 -0.63
C TYR A 128 7.78 6.87 -2.16
N ARG A 129 8.07 8.05 -2.71
CA ARG A 129 8.13 8.27 -4.17
C ARG A 129 9.58 8.30 -4.64
N PRO A 130 10.06 7.27 -5.37
CA PRO A 130 11.48 7.08 -5.68
C PRO A 130 12.17 8.21 -6.44
N ASN A 131 11.41 9.06 -7.15
CA ASN A 131 11.95 10.14 -7.99
C ASN A 131 11.96 11.51 -7.30
N GLU A 132 11.57 11.56 -6.03
CA GLU A 132 11.49 12.78 -5.23
C GLU A 132 12.61 12.84 -4.18
N ASN A 133 12.89 14.03 -3.67
CA ASN A 133 13.95 14.25 -2.68
C ASN A 133 13.62 13.54 -1.36
N SER A 134 14.50 12.64 -0.91
CA SER A 134 14.29 11.84 0.30
C SER A 134 14.30 12.64 1.59
N THR A 135 15.05 13.74 1.65
CA THR A 135 15.05 14.65 2.81
C THR A 135 13.74 15.38 2.94
N GLU A 136 13.22 15.93 1.83
CA GLU A 136 11.93 16.62 1.82
C GLU A 136 10.77 15.68 2.20
N GLN A 137 10.84 14.41 1.75
CA GLN A 137 9.88 13.38 2.14
C GLN A 137 9.93 13.08 3.65
N ALA A 138 11.14 12.94 4.22
CA ALA A 138 11.32 12.75 5.66
C ALA A 138 10.83 13.96 6.47
N ASP A 139 11.15 15.17 6.03
CA ASP A 139 10.70 16.40 6.66
C ASP A 139 9.17 16.55 6.65
N LEU A 140 8.53 16.19 5.53
CA LEU A 140 7.07 16.21 5.45
C LEU A 140 6.43 15.24 6.45
N PHE A 141 6.96 14.02 6.55
CA PHE A 141 6.50 13.03 7.52
C PHE A 141 6.66 13.53 8.97
N ILE A 142 7.83 14.02 9.33
CA ILE A 142 8.15 14.55 10.66
C ILE A 142 7.23 15.71 11.06
N ARG A 143 6.96 16.63 10.13
CA ARG A 143 6.04 17.76 10.39
C ARG A 143 4.57 17.34 10.49
N THR A 144 4.22 16.16 9.98
CA THR A 144 2.84 15.67 9.95
C THR A 144 2.53 14.76 11.13
N VAL A 145 3.47 13.89 11.52
CA VAL A 145 3.23 12.84 12.51
C VAL A 145 3.82 13.24 13.86
N ARG A 146 2.99 13.20 14.89
CA ARG A 146 3.44 13.34 16.29
C ARG A 146 3.18 12.02 17.00
N LEU A 147 4.23 11.26 17.26
CA LEU A 147 4.14 10.00 17.99
C LEU A 147 3.99 10.22 19.49
N GLU A 148 3.08 9.48 20.08
CA GLU A 148 2.87 9.42 21.52
C GLU A 148 3.34 8.06 22.07
N LYS A 149 3.45 7.97 23.40
CA LYS A 149 3.76 6.69 24.05
C LYS A 149 2.68 5.66 23.72
N GLY A 150 3.10 4.52 23.21
CA GLY A 150 2.22 3.44 22.81
C GLY A 150 1.87 3.41 21.31
N ASP A 151 2.17 4.46 20.53
CA ASP A 151 2.11 4.42 19.08
C ASP A 151 3.25 3.54 18.52
N PHE A 152 3.01 2.89 17.37
CA PHE A 152 4.07 2.15 16.67
C PHE A 152 5.13 3.10 16.12
N VAL A 153 6.32 2.57 15.96
CA VAL A 153 7.43 3.27 15.32
C VAL A 153 7.05 3.62 13.86
N PRO A 154 7.67 4.67 13.25
CA PRO A 154 7.38 5.08 11.89
C PRO A 154 7.56 3.96 10.86
N VAL A 155 6.79 4.03 9.78
CA VAL A 155 6.91 3.07 8.65
C VAL A 155 7.28 3.81 7.37
N LEU A 156 8.32 3.31 6.69
CA LEU A 156 8.65 3.68 5.32
C LEU A 156 8.05 2.65 4.37
N ASP A 157 7.11 3.06 3.56
CA ASP A 157 6.45 2.23 2.55
C ASP A 157 7.11 2.45 1.19
N ILE A 158 7.79 1.42 0.67
CA ILE A 158 8.44 1.42 -0.64
C ILE A 158 7.98 0.25 -1.50
N GLU A 159 7.33 0.59 -2.60
CA GLU A 159 6.71 -0.39 -3.52
C GLU A 159 7.24 -0.30 -4.96
N LYS A 160 7.81 0.83 -5.33
CA LYS A 160 8.14 1.12 -6.74
C LYS A 160 9.62 1.37 -6.93
N TYR A 161 10.10 0.92 -8.10
CA TYR A 161 11.41 1.29 -8.57
C TYR A 161 11.40 2.71 -9.13
N SER A 162 12.55 3.37 -9.06
CA SER A 162 12.77 4.59 -9.81
C SER A 162 12.80 4.30 -11.32
N LYS A 163 12.22 5.20 -12.10
CA LYS A 163 12.31 5.17 -13.57
C LYS A 163 13.54 5.89 -14.12
N VAL A 164 14.20 6.69 -13.29
CA VAL A 164 15.28 7.60 -13.69
C VAL A 164 16.55 7.47 -12.84
N GLN A 165 16.46 6.85 -11.66
CA GLN A 165 17.58 6.64 -10.75
C GLN A 165 18.07 5.20 -10.80
N SER A 166 19.36 4.99 -10.49
CA SER A 166 19.90 3.65 -10.29
C SER A 166 19.37 3.02 -8.98
N ILE A 167 19.45 1.69 -8.87
CA ILE A 167 19.11 0.97 -7.62
C ILE A 167 19.97 1.47 -6.44
N THR A 168 21.25 1.74 -6.69
CA THR A 168 22.15 2.30 -5.65
C THR A 168 21.67 3.67 -5.16
N SER A 169 21.27 4.54 -6.08
CA SER A 169 20.71 5.86 -5.72
C SER A 169 19.42 5.73 -4.94
N LEU A 170 18.52 4.82 -5.37
CA LEU A 170 17.28 4.53 -4.63
C LEU A 170 17.58 4.05 -3.21
N LYS A 171 18.48 3.06 -3.04
CA LYS A 171 18.89 2.56 -1.71
C LYS A 171 19.42 3.69 -0.82
N ASN A 172 20.25 4.57 -1.36
CA ASN A 172 20.77 5.71 -0.61
C ASN A 172 19.66 6.69 -0.20
N GLY A 173 18.68 6.93 -1.07
CA GLY A 173 17.50 7.75 -0.74
C GLY A 173 16.64 7.15 0.38
N LEU A 174 16.38 5.83 0.33
CA LEU A 174 15.65 5.12 1.38
C LEU A 174 16.40 5.21 2.72
N LEU A 175 17.72 4.96 2.72
CA LEU A 175 18.55 5.05 3.93
C LEU A 175 18.61 6.48 4.49
N ASN A 176 18.64 7.49 3.63
CA ASN A 176 18.59 8.87 4.05
C ASN A 176 17.29 9.19 4.80
N TRP A 177 16.13 8.81 4.21
CA TRP A 177 14.84 8.97 4.88
C TRP A 177 14.79 8.24 6.22
N LEU A 178 15.19 6.96 6.25
CA LEU A 178 15.20 6.13 7.45
C LEU A 178 16.08 6.74 8.54
N THR A 179 17.26 7.24 8.20
CA THR A 179 18.19 7.85 9.16
C THR A 179 17.62 9.13 9.75
N ILE A 180 17.09 10.04 8.93
CA ILE A 180 16.51 11.31 9.40
C ILE A 180 15.34 11.04 10.35
N VAL A 181 14.45 10.09 9.99
CA VAL A 181 13.28 9.76 10.81
C VAL A 181 13.67 9.03 12.09
N GLU A 182 14.66 8.12 12.05
CA GLU A 182 15.20 7.44 13.21
C GLU A 182 15.83 8.45 14.20
N GLU A 183 16.64 9.38 13.72
CA GLU A 183 17.25 10.44 14.54
C GLU A 183 16.21 11.34 15.19
N HIS A 184 15.15 11.71 14.45
CA HIS A 184 14.10 12.58 14.97
C HIS A 184 13.27 11.93 16.08
N TYR A 185 12.83 10.68 15.88
CA TYR A 185 11.95 10.01 16.85
C TYR A 185 12.69 9.20 17.91
N GLY A 186 13.99 8.93 17.72
CA GLY A 186 14.80 8.11 18.61
C GLY A 186 14.43 6.64 18.60
N VAL A 187 13.80 6.14 17.52
CA VAL A 187 13.35 4.76 17.35
C VAL A 187 13.61 4.27 15.92
N VAL A 188 13.92 2.99 15.77
CA VAL A 188 14.19 2.39 14.45
C VAL A 188 12.89 2.22 13.66
N PRO A 189 12.76 2.85 12.48
CA PRO A 189 11.56 2.68 11.63
C PRO A 189 11.42 1.27 11.07
N ILE A 190 10.19 0.92 10.67
CA ILE A 190 9.87 -0.29 9.91
C ILE A 190 9.96 0.02 8.41
N ILE A 191 10.36 -0.96 7.59
CA ILE A 191 10.25 -0.91 6.14
C ILE A 191 9.07 -1.80 5.73
N TYR A 192 8.06 -1.22 5.07
CA TYR A 192 7.04 -1.97 4.36
C TYR A 192 7.41 -2.08 2.88
N THR A 193 7.26 -3.29 2.33
CA THR A 193 7.47 -3.55 0.91
C THR A 193 6.92 -4.90 0.47
N TYR A 194 6.81 -5.12 -0.86
CA TYR A 194 6.49 -6.43 -1.44
C TYR A 194 7.66 -7.40 -1.39
N SER A 195 7.37 -8.70 -1.30
CA SER A 195 8.38 -9.77 -1.28
C SER A 195 9.42 -9.66 -2.40
N ASN A 196 8.99 -9.38 -3.64
CA ASN A 196 9.89 -9.22 -4.78
C ASN A 196 10.84 -8.00 -4.65
N PHE A 197 10.36 -6.88 -4.13
CA PHE A 197 11.19 -5.71 -3.89
C PHE A 197 12.16 -5.96 -2.73
N TYR A 198 11.70 -6.60 -1.67
CA TYR A 198 12.53 -7.02 -0.54
C TYR A 198 13.72 -7.85 -1.01
N GLU A 199 13.47 -8.93 -1.75
CA GLU A 199 14.51 -9.82 -2.26
C GLU A 199 15.53 -9.11 -3.16
N LYS A 200 15.08 -8.19 -4.04
CA LYS A 200 15.94 -7.55 -5.05
C LYS A 200 16.63 -6.28 -4.59
N VAL A 201 16.14 -5.62 -3.55
CA VAL A 201 16.64 -4.30 -3.15
C VAL A 201 17.13 -4.28 -1.71
N ILE A 202 16.40 -4.91 -0.80
CA ILE A 202 16.67 -4.77 0.64
C ILE A 202 17.69 -5.80 1.14
N THR A 203 17.53 -7.08 0.77
CA THR A 203 18.31 -8.19 1.36
C THR A 203 19.79 -8.14 1.06
N ASP A 204 20.20 -7.67 -0.10
CA ASP A 204 21.60 -7.66 -0.56
C ASP A 204 22.42 -6.50 0.05
N ASP A 205 21.79 -5.58 0.76
CA ASP A 205 22.45 -4.41 1.39
C ASP A 205 22.40 -4.48 2.91
N LYS A 206 23.55 -4.74 3.50
CA LYS A 206 23.69 -4.91 4.96
C LYS A 206 23.24 -3.69 5.78
N ARG A 207 23.15 -2.52 5.16
CA ARG A 207 22.71 -1.29 5.84
C ARG A 207 21.24 -1.35 6.25
N PHE A 208 20.42 -2.17 5.57
CA PHE A 208 19.02 -2.36 5.91
C PHE A 208 18.77 -3.39 7.02
N LYS A 209 19.76 -4.18 7.42
CA LYS A 209 19.57 -5.30 8.37
C LYS A 209 18.97 -4.90 9.73
N LYS A 210 19.17 -3.67 10.17
CA LYS A 210 18.65 -3.22 11.46
C LYS A 210 17.16 -2.87 11.45
N TYR A 211 16.57 -2.65 10.25
CA TYR A 211 15.21 -2.22 10.11
C TYR A 211 14.25 -3.41 10.08
N PRO A 212 13.23 -3.45 10.96
CA PRO A 212 12.20 -4.46 10.92
C PRO A 212 11.42 -4.42 9.61
N ILE A 213 10.92 -5.57 9.14
CA ILE A 213 10.25 -5.69 7.86
C ILE A 213 8.76 -5.98 8.04
N TRP A 214 7.92 -5.15 7.46
CA TRP A 214 6.52 -5.42 7.20
C TRP A 214 6.39 -5.82 5.72
N ILE A 215 5.99 -7.05 5.48
CA ILE A 215 6.02 -7.63 4.13
C ILE A 215 4.60 -7.77 3.56
N ALA A 216 4.39 -7.31 2.33
CA ALA A 216 3.19 -7.62 1.57
C ALA A 216 3.40 -8.87 0.73
N HIS A 217 2.54 -9.87 0.92
CA HIS A 217 2.57 -11.11 0.17
C HIS A 217 1.18 -11.74 0.14
N TYR A 218 0.52 -11.69 -1.02
CA TYR A 218 -0.85 -12.17 -1.24
C TYR A 218 -0.83 -13.51 -1.97
N SER A 219 -0.78 -14.61 -1.26
CA SER A 219 -0.83 -15.92 -1.88
C SER A 219 -1.76 -16.84 -1.10
N GLU A 220 -2.86 -17.22 -1.72
CA GLU A 220 -3.81 -18.19 -1.17
C GLU A 220 -3.21 -19.60 -0.99
N LYS A 221 -2.13 -19.92 -1.69
CA LYS A 221 -1.55 -21.27 -1.79
C LYS A 221 -0.25 -21.45 -1.03
N GLU A 222 0.37 -20.39 -0.57
CA GLU A 222 1.71 -20.46 0.00
C GLU A 222 1.71 -20.02 1.46
N ASN A 223 1.87 -20.98 2.33
CA ASN A 223 2.25 -20.81 3.71
C ASN A 223 3.40 -19.76 3.81
N PRO A 224 3.46 -18.95 4.89
CA PRO A 224 4.53 -17.97 5.15
C PRO A 224 5.99 -18.47 5.07
N LYS A 225 6.23 -19.70 4.71
CA LYS A 225 7.58 -20.27 4.50
C LYS A 225 8.44 -19.53 3.46
N LYS A 226 7.81 -18.71 2.60
CA LYS A 226 8.52 -17.84 1.64
C LYS A 226 8.66 -16.40 2.13
N LEU A 227 8.11 -16.07 3.29
CA LEU A 227 8.34 -14.77 3.89
C LEU A 227 9.78 -14.67 4.41
N PRO A 228 10.36 -13.45 4.48
CA PRO A 228 11.63 -13.24 5.15
C PRO A 228 11.62 -13.84 6.54
N ALA A 229 12.70 -14.48 6.97
CA ALA A 229 12.76 -15.14 8.28
C ALA A 229 12.53 -14.18 9.46
N GLU A 230 12.61 -12.86 9.24
CA GLU A 230 12.58 -11.82 10.28
C GLU A 230 11.49 -10.77 10.05
N TRP A 231 10.39 -11.11 9.38
CA TRP A 231 9.27 -10.17 9.24
C TRP A 231 8.59 -9.91 10.60
N VAL A 232 8.06 -8.68 10.76
CA VAL A 232 7.34 -8.27 11.97
C VAL A 232 5.84 -8.10 11.73
N PHE A 233 5.46 -7.61 10.55
CA PHE A 233 4.10 -7.58 10.07
C PHE A 233 4.01 -8.22 8.69
N TRP A 234 2.86 -8.79 8.41
CA TRP A 234 2.54 -9.41 7.12
C TRP A 234 1.17 -8.93 6.66
N GLN A 235 1.14 -8.17 5.56
CA GLN A 235 -0.06 -7.82 4.84
C GLN A 235 -0.39 -8.97 3.88
N PHE A 236 -1.42 -9.72 4.19
CA PHE A 236 -1.74 -10.96 3.48
C PHE A 236 -2.98 -10.84 2.57
N CYS A 237 -3.75 -9.76 2.68
CA CYS A 237 -4.97 -9.52 1.93
C CYS A 237 -5.05 -8.03 1.56
N GLU A 238 -5.31 -7.73 0.28
CA GLU A 238 -5.45 -6.35 -0.24
C GLU A 238 -6.89 -6.00 -0.64
N ASP A 239 -7.81 -6.93 -0.47
CA ASP A 239 -9.21 -6.82 -0.89
C ASP A 239 -10.20 -7.20 0.23
N GLY A 240 -9.77 -7.10 1.48
CA GLY A 240 -10.59 -7.35 2.65
C GLY A 240 -11.86 -6.48 2.66
N ARG A 241 -12.95 -7.02 3.20
CA ARG A 241 -14.24 -6.33 3.34
C ARG A 241 -14.71 -6.40 4.78
N LEU A 242 -14.57 -5.31 5.51
CA LEU A 242 -14.93 -5.22 6.92
C LEU A 242 -16.12 -4.29 7.13
N GLU A 243 -16.98 -4.62 8.09
CA GLU A 243 -18.03 -3.69 8.51
C GLU A 243 -17.42 -2.38 9.02
N GLY A 244 -17.99 -1.25 8.61
CA GLY A 244 -17.48 0.09 8.94
C GLY A 244 -16.58 0.70 7.87
N ILE A 245 -16.19 -0.06 6.83
CA ILE A 245 -15.44 0.43 5.65
C ILE A 245 -16.21 0.05 4.39
N VAL A 246 -16.47 1.03 3.52
CA VAL A 246 -17.27 0.82 2.29
C VAL A 246 -16.44 0.34 1.10
N THR A 247 -15.13 0.42 1.17
CA THR A 247 -14.17 0.00 0.14
C THR A 247 -13.41 -1.25 0.56
N ASN A 248 -12.49 -1.72 -0.28
CA ASN A 248 -11.49 -2.72 0.13
C ASN A 248 -10.58 -2.13 1.21
N VAL A 249 -10.08 -2.99 2.07
CA VAL A 249 -9.11 -2.66 3.11
C VAL A 249 -8.05 -3.76 3.21
N ASP A 250 -6.83 -3.34 3.45
CA ASP A 250 -5.70 -4.24 3.64
C ASP A 250 -5.75 -4.87 5.04
N ILE A 251 -5.48 -6.18 5.10
CA ILE A 251 -5.51 -6.94 6.36
C ILE A 251 -4.10 -7.45 6.69
N ASP A 252 -3.73 -7.24 7.95
CA ASP A 252 -2.40 -7.47 8.46
C ASP A 252 -2.35 -8.44 9.64
N ILE A 253 -1.22 -9.11 9.76
CA ILE A 253 -0.87 -9.93 10.92
C ILE A 253 0.41 -9.40 11.55
N CYS A 254 0.46 -9.31 12.88
CA CYS A 254 1.71 -9.15 13.62
C CYS A 254 2.27 -10.53 14.00
N CYS A 255 3.57 -10.74 13.78
CA CYS A 255 4.21 -12.05 13.96
C CYS A 255 4.19 -12.58 15.40
N SER A 256 4.23 -11.68 16.39
CA SER A 256 4.20 -12.08 17.80
C SER A 256 3.82 -10.95 18.75
N ALA A 257 3.35 -11.30 19.96
CA ALA A 257 3.07 -10.35 21.01
C ALA A 257 4.33 -9.62 21.53
N GLU A 258 5.50 -10.23 21.39
CA GLU A 258 6.77 -9.59 21.75
C GLU A 258 7.08 -8.46 20.76
N LYS A 259 7.06 -8.73 19.44
CA LYS A 259 7.29 -7.71 18.42
C LYS A 259 6.25 -6.60 18.48
N PHE A 260 4.99 -6.97 18.72
CA PHE A 260 3.90 -5.99 18.93
C PHE A 260 4.20 -4.99 20.05
N ARG A 261 4.82 -5.43 21.15
CA ARG A 261 5.18 -4.55 22.26
C ARG A 261 6.47 -3.77 21.98
N THR A 262 7.50 -4.41 21.44
CA THR A 262 8.83 -3.80 21.26
C THR A 262 8.89 -2.78 20.13
N LEU A 263 7.94 -2.83 19.18
CA LEU A 263 7.81 -1.86 18.07
C LEU A 263 6.93 -0.66 18.43
N ARG A 264 6.59 -0.48 19.69
CA ARG A 264 5.80 0.67 20.18
C ARG A 264 6.69 1.61 21.01
N LYS A 265 6.50 2.93 20.76
CA LYS A 265 7.23 4.00 21.48
C LYS A 265 6.90 4.03 22.97
#